data_dddfc3aa31b5029801cdcea57f30e1fb
#
_entry.id   dddfc3aa31b5029801cdcea57f30e1fb
#
_cell.length_a   1.000
_cell.length_b   1.000
_cell.length_c   1.000
_cell.angle_alpha   90.00
_cell.angle_beta   90.00
_cell.angle_gamma   90.00
#
_symmetry.space_group_name_H-M   'P 1'
#
loop_
_entity.id
_entity.type
_entity.pdbx_description
1 polymer ?
#
loop_
_entity_poly.entity_id
_entity_poly.type
_entity_poly.pdbx_seq_one_letter_code
_entity_poly.pdbx_strand_id
1 'polypeptide(L)'
;EYGANIAVRDRETTYTYTELFDAARRFASCLASEGIEAGDRIVLQLPNKAESLIILFGSVMRGCIPVLALPTHRKAEISHFCSKSNASCLIVPCSSPAYDYESLAKTIKKDNPRLKCFVIGSSDQYRSVSDMRGELWQATAPHSSSILFLLPSGGTTGLPKLIPRSNFSYVYNFVEAASRSLFSEKTKYLAALSICHNLPLACPGALGALEKGGTVILAESVSPDEVFPLISSAKVTTITAVPSAVNLWMDALDWYPVDLSSLESIHVGGARFTAKDAKRLSAAFSCAVQQSYGMTEGILTLTSPEAPEEIAFTTQGFPLSENDRPLIIGQDGQPCADGEEGELIWKGPYLMSGYYEDEYSTLRSFDSEGFYHTGDLAVRDPCGNFKITGRLKNTINRGGETFSAEDVEASLREMPGIVDVAVCGIPDQALGEKTCAFIVCSGDAPNLESIREFLNNIGIAPFKHPDRVEIRELLPLTPIGKIDLNALKTSIR
;
A
#
# COMPACT_ATOMS: atom_id res chain seq x y z
N GLU A 1 -18.49 -10.87 20.62
CA GLU A 1 -18.55 -9.71 21.54
C GLU A 1 -19.33 -8.57 20.89
N TYR A 2 -19.06 -8.20 19.64
CA TYR A 2 -19.67 -7.09 18.89
C TYR A 2 -20.83 -7.46 17.97
N GLY A 3 -21.45 -8.61 18.14
CA GLY A 3 -22.38 -9.24 17.16
C GLY A 3 -23.43 -8.33 16.54
N ALA A 4 -24.02 -7.42 17.32
CA ALA A 4 -25.05 -6.49 16.88
C ALA A 4 -24.52 -5.17 16.28
N ASN A 5 -23.21 -4.88 16.45
CA ASN A 5 -22.61 -3.68 15.89
C ASN A 5 -22.49 -3.79 14.36
N ILE A 6 -22.52 -2.66 13.66
CA ILE A 6 -22.23 -2.62 12.23
C ILE A 6 -20.75 -2.91 12.01
N ALA A 7 -20.44 -3.98 11.28
CA ALA A 7 -19.08 -4.36 10.92
C ALA A 7 -18.60 -3.67 9.65
N VAL A 8 -19.44 -3.72 8.60
CA VAL A 8 -19.09 -3.17 7.29
C VAL A 8 -20.29 -2.51 6.63
N ARG A 9 -19.99 -1.44 5.93
CA ARG A 9 -20.96 -0.71 5.10
C ARG A 9 -20.29 -0.31 3.79
N ASP A 10 -20.98 -0.54 2.69
CA ASP A 10 -20.69 0.08 1.39
C ASP A 10 -21.88 0.94 0.95
N ARG A 11 -21.90 1.35 -0.31
CA ARG A 11 -22.97 2.19 -0.88
C ARG A 11 -24.34 1.51 -0.88
N GLU A 12 -24.37 0.18 -1.03
CA GLU A 12 -25.58 -0.60 -1.29
C GLU A 12 -26.00 -1.43 -0.08
N THR A 13 -25.05 -1.85 0.73
CA THR A 13 -25.27 -2.87 1.76
C THR A 13 -24.64 -2.50 3.10
N THR A 14 -25.20 -3.06 4.16
CA THR A 14 -24.68 -2.95 5.53
C THR A 14 -24.81 -4.30 6.20
N TYR A 15 -23.75 -4.74 6.87
CA TYR A 15 -23.71 -5.97 7.65
C TYR A 15 -23.29 -5.69 9.10
N THR A 16 -23.98 -6.28 10.05
CA THR A 16 -23.51 -6.45 11.42
C THR A 16 -22.36 -7.47 11.47
N TYR A 17 -21.65 -7.55 12.58
CA TYR A 17 -20.63 -8.57 12.78
C TYR A 17 -21.17 -9.99 12.65
N THR A 18 -22.36 -10.26 13.22
CA THR A 18 -23.02 -11.57 13.09
C THR A 18 -23.36 -11.89 11.64
N GLU A 19 -23.96 -10.95 10.92
CA GLU A 19 -24.34 -11.14 9.52
C GLU A 19 -23.13 -11.33 8.61
N LEU A 20 -22.07 -10.53 8.80
CA LEU A 20 -20.81 -10.66 8.06
C LEU A 20 -20.16 -12.02 8.31
N PHE A 21 -20.11 -12.46 9.57
CA PHE A 21 -19.54 -13.75 9.95
C PHE A 21 -20.34 -14.93 9.38
N ASP A 22 -21.66 -14.89 9.46
CA ASP A 22 -22.52 -15.94 8.92
C ASP A 22 -22.49 -15.98 7.39
N ALA A 23 -22.44 -14.82 6.72
CA ALA A 23 -22.24 -14.75 5.27
C ALA A 23 -20.91 -15.36 4.83
N ALA A 24 -19.82 -15.06 5.55
CA ALA A 24 -18.50 -15.65 5.30
C ALA A 24 -18.50 -17.17 5.51
N ARG A 25 -19.16 -17.67 6.55
CA ARG A 25 -19.33 -19.12 6.80
C ARG A 25 -20.11 -19.82 5.69
N ARG A 26 -21.18 -19.18 5.18
CA ARG A 26 -21.95 -19.72 4.04
C ARG A 26 -21.09 -19.75 2.78
N PHE A 27 -20.30 -18.72 2.52
CA PHE A 27 -19.39 -18.70 1.39
C PHE A 27 -18.30 -19.79 1.50
N ALA A 28 -17.75 -20.05 2.69
CA ALA A 28 -16.82 -21.15 2.94
C ALA A 28 -17.43 -22.52 2.59
N SER A 29 -18.71 -22.75 2.94
CA SER A 29 -19.46 -23.94 2.56
C SER A 29 -19.65 -24.04 1.05
N CYS A 30 -19.91 -22.94 0.37
CA CYS A 30 -20.03 -22.90 -1.08
C CYS A 30 -18.72 -23.28 -1.77
N LEU A 31 -17.58 -22.77 -1.29
CA LEU A 31 -16.27 -23.15 -1.81
C LEU A 31 -16.03 -24.68 -1.66
N ALA A 32 -16.44 -25.26 -0.53
CA ALA A 32 -16.36 -26.70 -0.32
C ALA A 32 -17.21 -27.48 -1.32
N SER A 33 -18.46 -27.03 -1.57
CA SER A 33 -19.37 -27.67 -2.55
C SER A 33 -18.84 -27.56 -3.98
N GLU A 34 -18.07 -26.53 -4.27
CA GLU A 34 -17.35 -26.36 -5.54
C GLU A 34 -16.05 -27.20 -5.60
N GLY A 35 -15.74 -27.98 -4.58
CA GLY A 35 -14.52 -28.82 -4.52
C GLY A 35 -13.25 -27.99 -4.41
N ILE A 36 -13.31 -26.82 -3.75
CA ILE A 36 -12.15 -26.07 -3.29
C ILE A 36 -11.77 -26.60 -1.91
N GLU A 37 -10.52 -27.01 -1.72
CA GLU A 37 -10.06 -27.68 -0.51
C GLU A 37 -9.24 -26.75 0.38
N ALA A 38 -9.06 -27.15 1.65
CA ALA A 38 -8.15 -26.46 2.54
C ALA A 38 -6.70 -26.54 1.99
N GLY A 39 -5.97 -25.43 2.06
CA GLY A 39 -4.65 -25.30 1.45
C GLY A 39 -4.65 -24.85 -0.02
N ASP A 40 -5.80 -24.83 -0.68
CA ASP A 40 -5.91 -24.29 -2.03
C ASP A 40 -5.64 -22.78 -2.05
N ARG A 41 -4.96 -22.31 -3.10
CA ARG A 41 -4.76 -20.88 -3.33
C ARG A 41 -5.90 -20.35 -4.19
N ILE A 42 -6.44 -19.21 -3.76
CA ILE A 42 -7.51 -18.52 -4.45
C ILE A 42 -7.01 -17.11 -4.81
N VAL A 43 -6.91 -16.82 -6.10
CA VAL A 43 -6.59 -15.44 -6.54
C VAL A 43 -7.86 -14.59 -6.43
N LEU A 44 -7.79 -13.54 -5.61
CA LEU A 44 -8.87 -12.63 -5.32
C LEU A 44 -8.55 -11.24 -5.89
N GLN A 45 -9.26 -10.83 -6.92
CA GLN A 45 -9.23 -9.48 -7.48
C GLN A 45 -10.54 -8.79 -7.13
N LEU A 46 -10.60 -8.16 -5.96
CA LEU A 46 -11.84 -7.73 -5.34
C LEU A 46 -12.03 -6.20 -5.39
N PRO A 47 -13.25 -5.70 -5.67
CA PRO A 47 -13.59 -4.29 -5.53
C PRO A 47 -13.74 -3.94 -4.03
N ASN A 48 -13.85 -2.64 -3.71
CA ASN A 48 -14.17 -2.19 -2.35
C ASN A 48 -15.68 -2.31 -2.09
N LYS A 49 -16.16 -3.53 -1.86
CA LYS A 49 -17.55 -3.85 -1.50
C LYS A 49 -17.60 -4.75 -0.27
N ALA A 50 -18.71 -4.71 0.47
CA ALA A 50 -18.89 -5.56 1.64
C ALA A 50 -18.79 -7.05 1.30
N GLU A 51 -19.29 -7.45 0.12
CA GLU A 51 -19.16 -8.81 -0.41
C GLU A 51 -17.69 -9.27 -0.51
N SER A 52 -16.76 -8.35 -0.76
CA SER A 52 -15.32 -8.66 -0.83
C SER A 52 -14.75 -9.12 0.51
N LEU A 53 -15.21 -8.57 1.64
CA LEU A 53 -14.84 -9.06 2.97
C LEU A 53 -15.48 -10.42 3.26
N ILE A 54 -16.70 -10.67 2.79
CA ILE A 54 -17.34 -12.01 2.89
C ILE A 54 -16.51 -13.05 2.16
N ILE A 55 -16.06 -12.74 0.94
CA ILE A 55 -15.22 -13.61 0.11
C ILE A 55 -13.87 -13.86 0.79
N LEU A 56 -13.24 -12.80 1.28
CA LEU A 56 -11.94 -12.87 1.95
C LEU A 56 -12.01 -13.77 3.20
N PHE A 57 -12.94 -13.47 4.10
CA PHE A 57 -13.10 -14.22 5.34
C PHE A 57 -13.58 -15.65 5.09
N GLY A 58 -14.52 -15.85 4.18
CA GLY A 58 -15.01 -17.19 3.86
C GLY A 58 -13.92 -18.07 3.22
N SER A 59 -13.03 -17.50 2.40
CA SER A 59 -11.87 -18.21 1.87
C SER A 59 -10.94 -18.67 2.98
N VAL A 60 -10.64 -17.79 3.95
CA VAL A 60 -9.83 -18.12 5.12
C VAL A 60 -10.52 -19.16 6.01
N MET A 61 -11.83 -19.03 6.26
CA MET A 61 -12.62 -19.98 7.04
C MET A 61 -12.68 -21.37 6.40
N ARG A 62 -12.63 -21.45 5.07
CA ARG A 62 -12.50 -22.72 4.34
C ARG A 62 -11.11 -23.34 4.48
N GLY A 63 -10.14 -22.59 4.98
CA GLY A 63 -8.73 -23.00 5.08
C GLY A 63 -7.96 -22.76 3.78
N CYS A 64 -8.47 -21.96 2.86
CA CYS A 64 -7.78 -21.58 1.64
C CYS A 64 -6.77 -20.46 1.91
N ILE A 65 -5.85 -20.26 0.96
CA ILE A 65 -4.84 -19.22 1.00
C ILE A 65 -5.17 -18.17 -0.09
N PRO A 66 -5.78 -17.02 0.28
CA PRO A 66 -6.02 -15.92 -0.65
C PRO A 66 -4.73 -15.31 -1.18
N VAL A 67 -4.67 -15.10 -2.51
CA VAL A 67 -3.67 -14.28 -3.20
C VAL A 67 -4.34 -12.96 -3.55
N LEU A 68 -4.00 -11.87 -2.85
CA LEU A 68 -4.70 -10.59 -2.97
C LEU A 68 -4.20 -9.80 -4.18
N ALA A 69 -4.99 -9.77 -5.24
CA ALA A 69 -4.69 -9.02 -6.44
C ALA A 69 -5.41 -7.67 -6.47
N LEU A 70 -4.71 -6.60 -6.86
CA LEU A 70 -5.32 -5.28 -6.99
C LEU A 70 -6.31 -5.24 -8.18
N PRO A 71 -7.39 -4.46 -8.10
CA PRO A 71 -8.29 -4.22 -9.24
C PRO A 71 -7.59 -3.65 -10.47
N THR A 72 -6.45 -2.99 -10.30
CA THR A 72 -5.62 -2.44 -11.37
C THR A 72 -4.72 -3.45 -12.07
N HIS A 73 -4.50 -4.63 -11.49
CA HIS A 73 -3.74 -5.70 -12.13
C HIS A 73 -4.42 -6.18 -13.41
N ARG A 74 -3.64 -6.61 -14.37
CA ARG A 74 -4.11 -7.04 -15.69
C ARG A 74 -3.64 -8.48 -15.98
N LYS A 75 -3.73 -8.88 -17.24
CA LYS A 75 -3.43 -10.26 -17.65
C LYS A 75 -2.05 -10.74 -17.18
N ALA A 76 -1.03 -9.91 -17.28
CA ALA A 76 0.35 -10.30 -16.94
C ALA A 76 0.46 -10.72 -15.48
N GLU A 77 -0.02 -9.86 -14.57
CA GLU A 77 0.05 -10.10 -13.13
C GLU A 77 -0.88 -11.22 -12.70
N ILE A 78 -2.14 -11.26 -13.18
CA ILE A 78 -3.11 -12.29 -12.79
C ILE A 78 -2.67 -13.67 -13.30
N SER A 79 -2.17 -13.78 -14.54
CA SER A 79 -1.59 -15.03 -15.04
C SER A 79 -0.42 -15.50 -14.17
N HIS A 80 0.45 -14.55 -13.81
CA HIS A 80 1.60 -14.83 -12.95
C HIS A 80 1.14 -15.32 -11.57
N PHE A 81 0.19 -14.65 -10.94
CA PHE A 81 -0.32 -15.05 -9.62
C PHE A 81 -0.97 -16.43 -9.67
N CYS A 82 -1.80 -16.69 -10.67
CA CYS A 82 -2.42 -18.02 -10.83
C CYS A 82 -1.38 -19.11 -11.04
N SER A 83 -0.38 -18.88 -11.87
CA SER A 83 0.67 -19.86 -12.18
C SER A 83 1.60 -20.06 -10.97
N LYS A 84 2.16 -18.96 -10.40
CA LYS A 84 3.14 -18.99 -9.32
C LYS A 84 2.56 -19.61 -8.03
N SER A 85 1.30 -19.33 -7.74
CA SER A 85 0.63 -19.92 -6.57
C SER A 85 0.00 -21.29 -6.86
N ASN A 86 0.00 -21.76 -8.10
CA ASN A 86 -0.78 -22.93 -8.54
C ASN A 86 -2.23 -22.83 -8.05
N ALA A 87 -2.89 -21.71 -8.39
CA ALA A 87 -4.21 -21.40 -7.90
C ALA A 87 -5.28 -22.37 -8.41
N SER A 88 -6.17 -22.80 -7.51
CA SER A 88 -7.34 -23.63 -7.84
C SER A 88 -8.55 -22.77 -8.27
N CYS A 89 -8.56 -21.48 -7.86
CA CYS A 89 -9.70 -20.59 -8.08
C CYS A 89 -9.26 -19.17 -8.36
N LEU A 90 -10.02 -18.48 -9.21
CA LEU A 90 -9.92 -17.04 -9.51
C LEU A 90 -11.30 -16.41 -9.27
N ILE A 91 -11.37 -15.34 -8.48
CA ILE A 91 -12.57 -14.55 -8.25
C ILE A 91 -12.31 -13.11 -8.69
N VAL A 92 -13.13 -12.60 -9.60
CA VAL A 92 -13.01 -11.25 -10.18
C VAL A 92 -14.36 -10.54 -10.19
N PRO A 93 -14.43 -9.21 -10.31
CA PRO A 93 -15.69 -8.55 -10.64
C PRO A 93 -16.21 -9.02 -11.99
N CYS A 94 -17.52 -8.95 -12.24
CA CYS A 94 -18.04 -9.25 -13.58
C CYS A 94 -17.58 -8.21 -14.60
N SER A 95 -17.74 -6.94 -14.28
CA SER A 95 -17.31 -5.83 -15.14
C SER A 95 -17.16 -4.55 -14.33
N SER A 96 -16.47 -3.57 -14.87
CA SER A 96 -16.52 -2.19 -14.45
C SER A 96 -16.55 -1.29 -15.68
N PRO A 97 -16.94 -0.01 -15.57
CA PRO A 97 -16.87 0.92 -16.71
C PRO A 97 -15.48 1.02 -17.33
N ALA A 98 -14.44 0.73 -16.54
CA ALA A 98 -13.05 0.87 -16.96
C ALA A 98 -12.43 -0.43 -17.51
N TYR A 99 -13.00 -1.62 -17.19
CA TYR A 99 -12.35 -2.88 -17.56
C TYR A 99 -13.28 -4.10 -17.55
N ASP A 100 -13.11 -4.99 -18.54
CA ASP A 100 -13.82 -6.26 -18.67
C ASP A 100 -13.03 -7.40 -17.99
N TYR A 101 -13.38 -7.67 -16.73
CA TYR A 101 -12.75 -8.73 -15.95
C TYR A 101 -13.20 -10.14 -16.36
N GLU A 102 -14.38 -10.29 -16.97
CA GLU A 102 -14.83 -11.60 -17.47
C GLU A 102 -13.97 -12.07 -18.64
N SER A 103 -13.66 -11.17 -19.57
CA SER A 103 -12.72 -11.45 -20.67
C SER A 103 -11.31 -11.78 -20.15
N LEU A 104 -10.88 -11.11 -19.07
CA LEU A 104 -9.64 -11.48 -18.38
C LEU A 104 -9.71 -12.90 -17.83
N ALA A 105 -10.76 -13.24 -17.06
CA ALA A 105 -10.95 -14.58 -16.48
C ALA A 105 -11.01 -15.67 -17.56
N LYS A 106 -11.69 -15.40 -18.68
CA LYS A 106 -11.77 -16.29 -19.84
C LYS A 106 -10.38 -16.58 -20.43
N THR A 107 -9.56 -15.53 -20.56
CA THR A 107 -8.20 -15.65 -21.08
C THR A 107 -7.32 -16.47 -20.14
N ILE A 108 -7.36 -16.17 -18.84
CA ILE A 108 -6.60 -16.90 -17.83
C ILE A 108 -7.02 -18.38 -17.77
N LYS A 109 -8.33 -18.64 -17.79
CA LYS A 109 -8.87 -20.01 -17.76
C LYS A 109 -8.47 -20.82 -18.99
N LYS A 110 -8.33 -20.21 -20.15
CA LYS A 110 -7.85 -20.89 -21.39
C LYS A 110 -6.44 -21.47 -21.19
N ASP A 111 -5.56 -20.70 -20.51
CA ASP A 111 -4.20 -21.13 -20.22
C ASP A 111 -4.12 -22.08 -19.00
N ASN A 112 -5.17 -22.07 -18.15
CA ASN A 112 -5.30 -22.89 -16.94
C ASN A 112 -6.67 -23.60 -16.89
N PRO A 113 -6.93 -24.67 -17.67
CA PRO A 113 -8.27 -25.26 -17.81
C PRO A 113 -8.89 -25.81 -16.50
N ARG A 114 -8.07 -26.16 -15.52
CA ARG A 114 -8.53 -26.63 -14.19
C ARG A 114 -8.95 -25.52 -13.25
N LEU A 115 -8.56 -24.26 -13.55
CA LEU A 115 -8.88 -23.10 -12.72
C LEU A 115 -10.39 -22.88 -12.68
N LYS A 116 -10.97 -22.83 -11.49
CA LYS A 116 -12.37 -22.43 -11.28
C LYS A 116 -12.47 -20.93 -11.28
N CYS A 117 -13.43 -20.37 -11.99
CA CYS A 117 -13.62 -18.93 -12.05
C CYS A 117 -15.02 -18.57 -11.58
N PHE A 118 -15.10 -17.58 -10.67
CA PHE A 118 -16.33 -17.00 -10.17
C PHE A 118 -16.30 -15.49 -10.33
N VAL A 119 -17.45 -14.86 -10.35
CA VAL A 119 -17.57 -13.41 -10.49
C VAL A 119 -18.37 -12.78 -9.35
N ILE A 120 -18.04 -11.53 -9.05
CA ILE A 120 -18.83 -10.65 -8.19
C ILE A 120 -19.75 -9.84 -9.10
N GLY A 121 -21.06 -9.97 -8.91
CA GLY A 121 -22.08 -9.38 -9.78
C GLY A 121 -22.70 -10.40 -10.74
N SER A 122 -23.55 -9.95 -11.64
CA SER A 122 -24.29 -10.82 -12.57
C SER A 122 -23.49 -11.15 -13.82
N SER A 123 -23.49 -12.41 -14.24
CA SER A 123 -22.78 -12.90 -15.42
C SER A 123 -23.56 -14.02 -16.07
N ASP A 124 -23.53 -14.07 -17.42
CA ASP A 124 -24.06 -15.19 -18.20
C ASP A 124 -23.01 -16.28 -18.44
N GLN A 125 -21.73 -15.99 -18.18
CA GLN A 125 -20.61 -16.90 -18.46
C GLN A 125 -20.08 -17.63 -17.22
N TYR A 126 -20.13 -16.96 -16.07
CA TYR A 126 -19.59 -17.45 -14.81
C TYR A 126 -20.63 -17.43 -13.71
N ARG A 127 -20.51 -18.36 -12.80
CA ARG A 127 -21.34 -18.39 -11.60
C ARG A 127 -21.02 -17.17 -10.72
N SER A 128 -22.06 -16.45 -10.34
CA SER A 128 -21.93 -15.32 -9.42
C SER A 128 -21.70 -15.82 -7.99
N VAL A 129 -20.84 -15.11 -7.26
CA VAL A 129 -20.65 -15.36 -5.81
C VAL A 129 -21.96 -15.10 -5.05
N SER A 130 -22.73 -14.09 -5.44
CA SER A 130 -24.02 -13.76 -4.81
C SER A 130 -25.11 -14.83 -5.01
N ASP A 131 -24.96 -15.72 -6.00
CA ASP A 131 -25.87 -16.87 -6.21
C ASP A 131 -25.49 -18.09 -5.41
N MET A 132 -24.33 -18.07 -4.78
CA MET A 132 -23.87 -19.19 -3.96
C MET A 132 -24.67 -19.25 -2.66
N ARG A 133 -25.24 -20.42 -2.38
CA ARG A 133 -25.99 -20.71 -1.16
C ARG A 133 -25.36 -21.89 -0.47
N GLY A 134 -25.07 -21.74 0.82
CA GLY A 134 -24.45 -22.77 1.63
C GLY A 134 -24.98 -22.77 3.06
N GLU A 135 -24.76 -23.86 3.75
CA GLU A 135 -24.99 -23.97 5.19
C GLU A 135 -23.88 -23.22 5.96
N LEU A 136 -24.08 -23.08 7.26
CA LEU A 136 -23.07 -22.45 8.13
C LEU A 136 -21.87 -23.39 8.31
N TRP A 137 -20.74 -23.06 7.66
CA TRP A 137 -19.49 -23.81 7.77
C TRP A 137 -18.95 -23.77 9.21
N GLN A 138 -18.52 -24.90 9.71
CA GLN A 138 -17.78 -24.96 10.97
C GLN A 138 -16.31 -24.74 10.71
N ALA A 139 -15.88 -23.47 10.84
CA ALA A 139 -14.48 -23.11 10.69
C ALA A 139 -13.65 -23.61 11.88
N THR A 140 -12.49 -24.18 11.58
CA THR A 140 -11.45 -24.45 12.58
C THR A 140 -10.43 -23.32 12.53
N ALA A 141 -9.95 -22.90 13.70
CA ALA A 141 -8.90 -21.90 13.77
C ALA A 141 -7.65 -22.42 13.06
N PRO A 142 -7.06 -21.67 12.12
CA PRO A 142 -5.84 -22.10 11.45
C PRO A 142 -4.65 -22.07 12.42
N HIS A 143 -3.63 -22.87 12.14
CA HIS A 143 -2.41 -22.86 12.94
C HIS A 143 -1.71 -21.49 12.80
N SER A 144 -1.09 -21.02 13.87
CA SER A 144 -0.45 -19.68 13.90
C SER A 144 0.64 -19.49 12.83
N SER A 145 1.38 -20.56 12.50
CA SER A 145 2.42 -20.54 11.47
C SER A 145 1.92 -20.80 10.05
N SER A 146 0.64 -21.18 9.87
CA SER A 146 0.07 -21.38 8.54
C SER A 146 0.02 -20.05 7.77
N ILE A 147 0.24 -20.12 6.45
CA ILE A 147 0.09 -18.95 5.57
C ILE A 147 -1.38 -18.53 5.57
N LEU A 148 -1.62 -17.28 5.95
CA LEU A 148 -2.94 -16.64 5.89
C LEU A 148 -3.20 -16.07 4.50
N PHE A 149 -2.24 -15.28 3.99
CA PHE A 149 -2.32 -14.60 2.69
C PHE A 149 -1.02 -14.71 1.91
N LEU A 150 -1.13 -14.66 0.60
CA LEU A 150 -0.05 -14.32 -0.32
C LEU A 150 -0.31 -12.91 -0.86
N LEU A 151 0.58 -12.00 -0.53
CA LEU A 151 0.46 -10.59 -0.93
C LEU A 151 1.49 -10.30 -2.02
N PRO A 152 1.11 -9.58 -3.11
CA PRO A 152 2.09 -9.17 -4.11
C PRO A 152 3.01 -8.09 -3.55
N SER A 153 4.30 -8.19 -3.87
CA SER A 153 5.28 -7.14 -3.56
C SER A 153 4.98 -5.86 -4.35
N GLY A 154 5.32 -4.71 -3.77
CA GLY A 154 5.23 -3.42 -4.46
C GLY A 154 6.37 -3.13 -5.45
N GLY A 155 7.14 -4.13 -5.89
CA GLY A 155 8.34 -3.96 -6.72
C GLY A 155 8.06 -3.32 -8.07
N THR A 156 8.94 -2.42 -8.49
CA THR A 156 8.85 -1.69 -9.78
C THR A 156 9.57 -2.42 -10.93
N THR A 157 10.24 -3.55 -10.67
CA THR A 157 11.03 -4.31 -11.66
C THR A 157 10.51 -5.73 -11.81
N GLY A 158 9.90 -6.04 -12.95
CA GLY A 158 9.40 -7.37 -13.26
C GLY A 158 8.01 -7.69 -12.66
N LEU A 159 7.63 -8.98 -12.71
CA LEU A 159 6.37 -9.44 -12.12
C LEU A 159 6.47 -9.45 -10.58
N PRO A 160 5.39 -9.07 -9.86
CA PRO A 160 5.40 -9.00 -8.40
C PRO A 160 5.72 -10.36 -7.77
N LYS A 161 6.62 -10.36 -6.77
CA LYS A 161 6.84 -11.54 -5.94
C LYS A 161 5.65 -11.77 -5.01
N LEU A 162 5.41 -13.01 -4.63
CA LEU A 162 4.40 -13.34 -3.63
C LEU A 162 5.03 -13.43 -2.24
N ILE A 163 4.47 -12.70 -1.30
CA ILE A 163 4.92 -12.58 0.08
C ILE A 163 3.98 -13.39 0.96
N PRO A 164 4.44 -14.50 1.55
CA PRO A 164 3.63 -15.28 2.48
C PRO A 164 3.57 -14.57 3.84
N ARG A 165 2.35 -14.31 4.30
CA ARG A 165 2.11 -13.79 5.64
C ARG A 165 1.42 -14.87 6.47
N SER A 166 2.04 -15.26 7.58
CA SER A 166 1.43 -16.24 8.49
C SER A 166 0.27 -15.62 9.28
N ASN A 167 -0.61 -16.48 9.82
CA ASN A 167 -1.68 -16.05 10.72
C ASN A 167 -1.12 -15.20 11.86
N PHE A 168 -0.08 -15.69 12.53
CA PHE A 168 0.55 -14.97 13.64
C PHE A 168 1.05 -13.60 13.18
N SER A 169 1.87 -13.57 12.12
CA SER A 169 2.51 -12.33 11.69
C SER A 169 1.50 -11.26 11.25
N TYR A 170 0.42 -11.67 10.61
CA TYR A 170 -0.56 -10.74 10.08
C TYR A 170 -1.53 -10.23 11.15
N VAL A 171 -2.00 -11.13 12.02
CA VAL A 171 -2.82 -10.75 13.18
C VAL A 171 -2.04 -9.81 14.11
N TYR A 172 -0.80 -10.17 14.44
CA TYR A 172 0.08 -9.32 15.24
C TYR A 172 0.18 -7.90 14.66
N ASN A 173 0.42 -7.82 13.35
CA ASN A 173 0.59 -6.54 12.64
C ASN A 173 -0.64 -5.62 12.80
N PHE A 174 -1.85 -6.09 12.47
CA PHE A 174 -3.00 -5.21 12.50
C PHE A 174 -3.51 -4.93 13.92
N VAL A 175 -3.34 -5.85 14.88
CA VAL A 175 -3.70 -5.64 16.29
C VAL A 175 -2.84 -4.55 16.93
N GLU A 176 -1.51 -4.63 16.75
CA GLU A 176 -0.60 -3.61 17.27
C GLU A 176 -0.79 -2.26 16.57
N ALA A 177 -0.99 -2.28 15.24
CA ALA A 177 -1.26 -1.06 14.48
C ALA A 177 -2.58 -0.39 14.92
N ALA A 178 -3.65 -1.16 15.17
CA ALA A 178 -4.92 -0.65 15.65
C ALA A 178 -4.78 -0.05 17.06
N SER A 179 -4.02 -0.69 17.93
CA SER A 179 -3.74 -0.18 19.28
C SER A 179 -2.94 1.13 19.22
N ARG A 180 -1.92 1.21 18.34
CA ARG A 180 -1.12 2.43 18.12
C ARG A 180 -1.95 3.58 17.53
N SER A 181 -2.93 3.26 16.69
CA SER A 181 -3.84 4.23 16.08
C SER A 181 -5.06 4.55 16.94
N LEU A 182 -5.11 4.04 18.16
CA LEU A 182 -6.19 4.26 19.16
C LEU A 182 -7.58 3.81 18.66
N PHE A 183 -7.62 2.78 17.82
CA PHE A 183 -8.88 2.25 17.32
C PHE A 183 -9.72 1.64 18.45
N SER A 184 -11.03 1.80 18.36
CA SER A 184 -12.02 1.34 19.33
C SER A 184 -13.35 1.00 18.66
N GLU A 185 -14.34 0.57 19.40
CA GLU A 185 -15.72 0.36 18.92
C GLU A 185 -16.34 1.61 18.29
N LYS A 186 -15.84 2.81 18.62
CA LYS A 186 -16.31 4.07 18.03
C LYS A 186 -15.66 4.37 16.69
N THR A 187 -14.61 3.65 16.31
CA THR A 187 -13.89 3.86 15.06
C THR A 187 -14.79 3.58 13.87
N LYS A 188 -14.89 4.56 12.98
CA LYS A 188 -15.53 4.47 11.67
C LYS A 188 -14.46 4.69 10.62
N TYR A 189 -13.86 3.59 10.20
CA TYR A 189 -12.73 3.56 9.28
C TYR A 189 -13.19 3.61 7.83
N LEU A 190 -12.76 4.61 7.06
CA LEU A 190 -13.00 4.69 5.62
C LEU A 190 -11.85 4.08 4.84
N ALA A 191 -12.10 2.99 4.15
CA ALA A 191 -11.21 2.39 3.17
C ALA A 191 -11.47 3.01 1.80
N ALA A 192 -10.78 4.09 1.48
CA ALA A 192 -10.83 4.74 0.16
C ALA A 192 -9.86 4.09 -0.85
N LEU A 193 -8.80 3.43 -0.35
CA LEU A 193 -7.89 2.62 -1.14
C LEU A 193 -8.37 1.17 -1.21
N SER A 194 -7.91 0.42 -2.21
CA SER A 194 -8.30 -0.99 -2.37
C SER A 194 -7.93 -1.85 -1.15
N ILE A 195 -8.92 -2.53 -0.55
CA ILE A 195 -8.71 -3.49 0.55
C ILE A 195 -7.87 -4.72 0.16
N CYS A 196 -7.57 -4.92 -1.11
CA CYS A 196 -6.60 -5.91 -1.55
C CYS A 196 -5.15 -5.45 -1.37
N HIS A 197 -4.91 -4.20 -0.96
CA HIS A 197 -3.59 -3.68 -0.62
C HIS A 197 -3.35 -3.74 0.90
N ASN A 198 -2.12 -4.09 1.30
CA ASN A 198 -1.76 -4.26 2.71
C ASN A 198 -2.06 -3.03 3.59
N LEU A 199 -1.77 -1.82 3.08
CA LEU A 199 -1.93 -0.58 3.83
C LEU A 199 -3.38 -0.34 4.30
N PRO A 200 -4.41 -0.28 3.45
CA PRO A 200 -5.79 -0.10 3.89
C PRO A 200 -6.41 -1.36 4.50
N LEU A 201 -5.81 -2.54 4.31
CA LEU A 201 -6.32 -3.78 4.89
C LEU A 201 -5.85 -3.97 6.35
N ALA A 202 -4.55 -3.75 6.65
CA ALA A 202 -3.94 -4.21 7.91
C ALA A 202 -2.92 -3.27 8.57
N CYS A 203 -2.85 -1.96 8.17
CA CYS A 203 -1.86 -1.05 8.74
C CYS A 203 -2.45 0.28 9.29
N PRO A 204 -3.36 0.29 10.28
CA PRO A 204 -4.17 -0.79 10.87
C PRO A 204 -5.28 -1.29 9.95
N GLY A 205 -5.84 -0.41 9.11
CA GLY A 205 -6.79 -0.71 8.06
C GLY A 205 -8.12 -1.33 8.51
N ALA A 206 -8.78 -1.99 7.55
CA ALA A 206 -10.08 -2.61 7.76
C ALA A 206 -10.05 -3.71 8.83
N LEU A 207 -8.99 -4.54 8.85
CA LEU A 207 -8.87 -5.62 9.84
C LEU A 207 -8.66 -5.08 11.24
N GLY A 208 -7.86 -4.00 11.41
CA GLY A 208 -7.68 -3.37 12.71
C GLY A 208 -8.97 -2.73 13.23
N ALA A 209 -9.77 -2.10 12.35
CA ALA A 209 -11.08 -1.56 12.73
C ALA A 209 -12.04 -2.67 13.19
N LEU A 210 -12.11 -3.77 12.44
CA LEU A 210 -12.96 -4.91 12.78
C LEU A 210 -12.52 -5.59 14.09
N GLU A 211 -11.22 -5.71 14.33
CA GLU A 211 -10.68 -6.31 15.57
C GLU A 211 -11.11 -5.51 16.80
N LYS A 212 -11.16 -4.19 16.72
CA LYS A 212 -11.58 -3.30 17.82
C LYS A 212 -13.09 -3.08 17.92
N GLY A 213 -13.92 -3.77 17.12
CA GLY A 213 -15.38 -3.62 17.16
C GLY A 213 -15.90 -2.40 16.41
N GLY A 214 -15.05 -1.71 15.65
CA GLY A 214 -15.40 -0.55 14.84
C GLY A 214 -16.15 -0.90 13.55
N THR A 215 -16.46 0.11 12.76
CA THR A 215 -17.17 -0.04 11.47
C THR A 215 -16.23 0.26 10.33
N VAL A 216 -16.16 -0.62 9.33
CA VAL A 216 -15.48 -0.39 8.05
C VAL A 216 -16.45 0.20 7.04
N ILE A 217 -16.10 1.33 6.46
CA ILE A 217 -16.84 2.00 5.39
C ILE A 217 -16.02 1.86 4.13
N LEU A 218 -16.60 1.35 3.06
CA LEU A 218 -15.91 1.06 1.81
C LEU A 218 -16.30 2.10 0.75
N ALA A 219 -15.31 2.82 0.22
CA ALA A 219 -15.46 3.68 -0.95
C ALA A 219 -14.95 2.96 -2.20
N GLU A 220 -15.63 3.13 -3.33
CA GLU A 220 -15.24 2.50 -4.60
C GLU A 220 -14.04 3.22 -5.24
N SER A 221 -13.81 4.48 -4.88
CA SER A 221 -12.70 5.29 -5.38
C SER A 221 -12.19 6.29 -4.35
N VAL A 222 -11.03 6.90 -4.65
CA VAL A 222 -10.45 8.01 -3.87
C VAL A 222 -10.99 9.37 -4.28
N SER A 223 -11.96 9.43 -5.20
CA SER A 223 -12.51 10.69 -5.71
C SER A 223 -13.20 11.49 -4.60
N PRO A 224 -13.03 12.83 -4.55
CA PRO A 224 -13.70 13.68 -3.54
C PRO A 224 -15.21 13.56 -3.53
N ASP A 225 -15.84 13.40 -4.70
CA ASP A 225 -17.28 13.18 -4.86
C ASP A 225 -17.80 11.86 -4.29
N GLU A 226 -16.93 10.90 -4.05
CA GLU A 226 -17.22 9.65 -3.35
C GLU A 226 -16.86 9.76 -1.85
N VAL A 227 -15.66 10.24 -1.54
CA VAL A 227 -15.10 10.24 -0.18
C VAL A 227 -15.79 11.27 0.72
N PHE A 228 -16.02 12.50 0.25
CA PHE A 228 -16.57 13.57 1.08
C PHE A 228 -18.02 13.33 1.54
N PRO A 229 -18.93 12.87 0.68
CA PRO A 229 -20.26 12.45 1.15
C PRO A 229 -20.23 11.33 2.17
N LEU A 230 -19.29 10.35 2.04
CA LEU A 230 -19.14 9.26 3.01
C LEU A 230 -18.64 9.78 4.36
N ILE A 231 -17.67 10.72 4.38
CA ILE A 231 -17.19 11.33 5.62
C ILE A 231 -18.37 11.95 6.38
N SER A 232 -19.15 12.79 5.72
CA SER A 232 -20.29 13.49 6.34
C SER A 232 -21.41 12.55 6.77
N SER A 233 -21.86 11.66 5.87
CA SER A 233 -23.06 10.83 6.09
C SER A 233 -22.83 9.67 7.04
N ALA A 234 -21.65 9.02 6.97
CA ALA A 234 -21.30 7.91 7.85
C ALA A 234 -20.61 8.36 9.13
N LYS A 235 -20.28 9.66 9.26
CA LYS A 235 -19.50 10.22 10.38
C LYS A 235 -18.18 9.47 10.55
N VAL A 236 -17.41 9.42 9.48
CA VAL A 236 -16.08 8.78 9.45
C VAL A 236 -15.16 9.43 10.48
N THR A 237 -14.43 8.62 11.23
CA THR A 237 -13.46 9.10 12.22
C THR A 237 -12.02 8.99 11.73
N THR A 238 -11.73 7.98 10.90
CA THR A 238 -10.35 7.70 10.44
C THR A 238 -10.32 7.24 9.00
N ILE A 239 -9.32 7.71 8.26
CA ILE A 239 -9.08 7.34 6.85
C ILE A 239 -7.62 6.94 6.69
N THR A 240 -7.35 5.92 5.87
CA THR A 240 -5.99 5.65 5.37
C THR A 240 -5.87 6.08 3.92
N ALA A 241 -4.82 6.82 3.60
CA ALA A 241 -4.60 7.40 2.29
C ALA A 241 -3.13 7.34 1.85
N VAL A 242 -2.90 7.58 0.56
CA VAL A 242 -1.58 7.86 0.00
C VAL A 242 -1.44 9.35 -0.28
N PRO A 243 -0.21 9.92 -0.38
CA PRO A 243 -0.01 11.35 -0.61
C PRO A 243 -0.79 11.95 -1.78
N SER A 244 -0.90 11.22 -2.90
CA SER A 244 -1.66 11.68 -4.06
C SER A 244 -3.15 11.86 -3.77
N ALA A 245 -3.75 10.96 -2.99
CA ALA A 245 -5.17 11.06 -2.61
C ALA A 245 -5.42 12.25 -1.68
N VAL A 246 -4.57 12.45 -0.64
CA VAL A 246 -4.76 13.59 0.27
C VAL A 246 -4.53 14.93 -0.41
N ASN A 247 -3.60 15.02 -1.37
CA ASN A 247 -3.42 16.24 -2.17
C ASN A 247 -4.67 16.55 -2.99
N LEU A 248 -5.23 15.53 -3.67
CA LEU A 248 -6.50 15.68 -4.39
C LEU A 248 -7.64 16.18 -3.48
N TRP A 249 -7.74 15.64 -2.26
CA TRP A 249 -8.77 16.06 -1.31
C TRP A 249 -8.54 17.47 -0.79
N MET A 250 -7.30 17.86 -0.46
CA MET A 250 -6.98 19.22 -0.03
C MET A 250 -7.33 20.27 -1.08
N ASP A 251 -7.09 19.95 -2.36
CA ASP A 251 -7.43 20.85 -3.47
C ASP A 251 -8.94 20.90 -3.71
N ALA A 252 -9.66 19.83 -3.45
CA ALA A 252 -11.12 19.76 -3.62
C ALA A 252 -11.89 20.54 -2.56
N LEU A 253 -11.34 20.76 -1.36
CA LEU A 253 -12.00 21.54 -0.30
C LEU A 253 -12.32 22.99 -0.70
N ASP A 254 -11.58 23.56 -1.66
CA ASP A 254 -11.81 24.92 -2.14
C ASP A 254 -13.16 25.08 -2.86
N TRP A 255 -13.70 24.00 -3.42
CA TRP A 255 -14.91 24.01 -4.23
C TRP A 255 -15.97 22.98 -3.83
N TYR A 256 -15.65 22.07 -2.93
CA TYR A 256 -16.57 21.02 -2.44
C TYR A 256 -16.82 21.17 -0.94
N PRO A 257 -17.92 21.81 -0.52
CA PRO A 257 -18.22 21.95 0.91
C PRO A 257 -18.55 20.59 1.52
N VAL A 258 -17.89 20.26 2.63
CA VAL A 258 -18.02 19.01 3.35
C VAL A 258 -17.99 19.21 4.87
N ASP A 259 -18.81 18.45 5.61
CA ASP A 259 -18.72 18.38 7.06
C ASP A 259 -17.65 17.36 7.47
N LEU A 260 -16.51 17.86 7.94
CA LEU A 260 -15.35 17.08 8.41
C LEU A 260 -15.33 16.91 9.93
N SER A 261 -16.32 17.41 10.66
CA SER A 261 -16.30 17.49 12.14
C SER A 261 -16.18 16.16 12.87
N SER A 262 -16.47 15.05 12.19
CA SER A 262 -16.31 13.71 12.77
C SER A 262 -14.92 13.11 12.59
N LEU A 263 -14.08 13.72 11.74
CA LEU A 263 -12.78 13.15 11.39
C LEU A 263 -11.75 13.44 12.49
N GLU A 264 -11.21 12.39 13.05
CA GLU A 264 -10.23 12.44 14.14
C GLU A 264 -8.80 12.32 13.65
N SER A 265 -8.57 11.46 12.62
CA SER A 265 -7.24 11.25 12.06
C SER A 265 -7.24 10.85 10.59
N ILE A 266 -6.17 11.24 9.89
CA ILE A 266 -5.83 10.73 8.56
C ILE A 266 -4.45 10.07 8.64
N HIS A 267 -4.40 8.78 8.31
CA HIS A 267 -3.19 8.00 8.23
C HIS A 267 -2.64 8.04 6.80
N VAL A 268 -1.44 8.56 6.61
CA VAL A 268 -0.78 8.68 5.31
C VAL A 268 0.42 7.75 5.24
N GLY A 269 0.46 6.90 4.22
CA GLY A 269 1.54 5.95 4.01
C GLY A 269 1.75 5.59 2.54
N GLY A 270 2.65 4.66 2.27
CA GLY A 270 2.90 4.10 0.92
C GLY A 270 3.81 4.93 0.02
N ALA A 271 4.02 6.21 0.29
CA ALA A 271 4.98 7.08 -0.37
C ALA A 271 5.46 8.18 0.58
N ARG A 272 6.53 8.90 0.18
CA ARG A 272 7.05 10.03 0.96
C ARG A 272 5.98 11.13 1.08
N PHE A 273 5.75 11.58 2.31
CA PHE A 273 4.87 12.70 2.61
C PHE A 273 5.68 13.78 3.34
N THR A 274 5.67 15.02 2.82
CA THR A 274 6.54 16.07 3.34
C THR A 274 5.94 16.71 4.59
N ALA A 275 6.78 17.29 5.45
CA ALA A 275 6.32 18.03 6.62
C ALA A 275 5.39 19.21 6.25
N LYS A 276 5.64 19.86 5.10
CA LYS A 276 4.80 20.91 4.55
C LYS A 276 3.40 20.41 4.22
N ASP A 277 3.31 19.26 3.54
CA ASP A 277 2.04 18.65 3.15
C ASP A 277 1.30 18.09 4.37
N ALA A 278 2.01 17.52 5.34
CA ALA A 278 1.41 17.04 6.59
C ALA A 278 0.79 18.20 7.38
N LYS A 279 1.49 19.34 7.48
CA LYS A 279 0.97 20.55 8.12
C LYS A 279 -0.23 21.13 7.36
N ARG A 280 -0.18 21.15 6.03
CA ARG A 280 -1.30 21.59 5.18
C ARG A 280 -2.52 20.70 5.39
N LEU A 281 -2.31 19.37 5.41
CA LEU A 281 -3.36 18.38 5.64
C LEU A 281 -4.03 18.57 7.00
N SER A 282 -3.24 18.64 8.08
CA SER A 282 -3.77 18.84 9.44
C SER A 282 -4.60 20.11 9.55
N ALA A 283 -4.14 21.22 8.96
CA ALA A 283 -4.86 22.48 8.97
C ALA A 283 -6.15 22.41 8.14
N ALA A 284 -6.12 21.80 6.95
CA ALA A 284 -7.27 21.73 6.04
C ALA A 284 -8.39 20.83 6.56
N PHE A 285 -8.04 19.70 7.20
CA PHE A 285 -9.00 18.72 7.70
C PHE A 285 -9.28 18.86 9.20
N SER A 286 -8.55 19.72 9.91
CA SER A 286 -8.67 19.93 11.37
C SER A 286 -8.61 18.63 12.16
N CYS A 287 -7.75 17.69 11.77
CA CYS A 287 -7.59 16.38 12.39
C CYS A 287 -6.11 16.00 12.57
N ALA A 288 -5.84 14.96 13.35
CA ALA A 288 -4.50 14.43 13.52
C ALA A 288 -3.98 13.80 12.22
N VAL A 289 -2.70 13.97 11.95
CA VAL A 289 -1.99 13.30 10.85
C VAL A 289 -1.12 12.20 11.43
N GLN A 290 -1.32 10.97 10.97
CA GLN A 290 -0.41 9.88 11.23
C GLN A 290 0.42 9.60 9.98
N GLN A 291 1.70 9.36 10.13
CA GLN A 291 2.55 8.87 9.06
C GLN A 291 3.02 7.46 9.37
N SER A 292 3.17 6.65 8.33
CA SER A 292 3.78 5.34 8.45
C SER A 292 4.78 5.08 7.33
N TYR A 293 5.78 4.28 7.67
CA TYR A 293 6.58 3.55 6.71
C TYR A 293 6.32 2.07 6.90
N GLY A 294 6.12 1.35 5.82
CA GLY A 294 5.88 -0.08 5.88
C GLY A 294 6.06 -0.78 4.55
N MET A 295 6.29 -2.08 4.65
CA MET A 295 6.43 -2.99 3.52
C MET A 295 5.51 -4.19 3.71
N THR A 296 5.06 -4.74 2.60
CA THR A 296 4.22 -5.95 2.58
C THR A 296 4.94 -7.15 3.22
N GLU A 297 6.27 -7.13 3.19
CA GLU A 297 7.16 -8.11 3.80
C GLU A 297 7.00 -8.23 5.32
N GLY A 298 6.41 -7.22 5.97
CA GLY A 298 6.11 -7.25 7.41
C GLY A 298 6.98 -6.32 8.21
N ILE A 299 7.16 -5.10 7.72
CA ILE A 299 7.80 -4.00 8.43
C ILE A 299 6.77 -2.90 8.54
N LEU A 300 6.66 -2.30 9.72
CA LEU A 300 5.79 -1.15 9.93
C LEU A 300 6.31 -0.27 11.07
N THR A 301 6.56 1.00 10.76
CA THR A 301 6.64 2.08 11.73
C THR A 301 5.44 2.98 11.58
N LEU A 302 4.98 3.56 12.66
CA LEU A 302 3.74 4.34 12.68
C LEU A 302 3.78 5.38 13.80
N THR A 303 3.42 6.63 13.49
CA THR A 303 3.17 7.65 14.51
C THR A 303 1.82 7.40 15.21
N SER A 304 1.67 7.87 16.45
CA SER A 304 0.37 7.91 17.14
C SER A 304 -0.44 9.14 16.69
N PRO A 305 -1.79 9.11 16.71
CA PRO A 305 -2.60 10.32 16.55
C PRO A 305 -2.32 11.39 17.63
N GLU A 306 -1.82 10.99 18.79
CA GLU A 306 -1.44 11.87 19.91
C GLU A 306 0.02 12.35 19.82
N ALA A 307 0.78 11.95 18.80
CA ALA A 307 2.16 12.38 18.65
C ALA A 307 2.24 13.89 18.48
N PRO A 308 3.26 14.56 19.08
CA PRO A 308 3.51 15.98 18.80
C PRO A 308 3.63 16.24 17.30
N GLU A 309 3.13 17.39 16.84
CA GLU A 309 3.13 17.76 15.40
C GLU A 309 4.52 17.62 14.78
N GLU A 310 5.57 17.99 15.49
CA GLU A 310 6.94 17.86 15.01
C GLU A 310 7.27 16.41 14.62
N ILE A 311 6.90 15.45 15.47
CA ILE A 311 7.10 14.01 15.21
C ILE A 311 6.16 13.53 14.09
N ALA A 312 4.86 13.85 14.21
CA ALA A 312 3.83 13.42 13.26
C ALA A 312 4.08 13.93 11.84
N PHE A 313 4.68 15.12 11.68
CA PHE A 313 4.89 15.74 10.36
C PHE A 313 6.25 15.39 9.75
N THR A 314 7.26 15.04 10.54
CA THR A 314 8.64 14.89 10.04
C THR A 314 9.17 13.47 10.05
N THR A 315 8.50 12.54 10.75
CA THR A 315 8.93 11.14 10.88
C THR A 315 7.82 10.18 10.49
N GLN A 316 8.14 8.92 10.33
CA GLN A 316 7.19 7.82 10.18
C GLN A 316 7.02 7.04 11.49
N GLY A 317 7.36 7.65 12.63
CA GLY A 317 7.23 7.07 13.96
C GLY A 317 8.24 5.98 14.26
N PHE A 318 7.92 5.13 15.21
CA PHE A 318 8.78 4.07 15.70
C PHE A 318 8.17 2.67 15.43
N PRO A 319 8.96 1.58 15.55
CA PRO A 319 8.51 0.22 15.29
C PRO A 319 7.25 -0.15 16.05
N LEU A 320 6.43 -0.98 15.48
CA LEU A 320 5.16 -1.42 16.07
C LEU A 320 5.35 -2.25 17.33
N SER A 321 6.35 -3.11 17.31
CA SER A 321 6.63 -4.08 18.38
C SER A 321 7.89 -3.72 19.16
N GLU A 322 7.87 -3.93 20.44
CA GLU A 322 9.07 -3.90 21.29
C GLU A 322 10.09 -5.01 20.92
N ASN A 323 9.63 -6.05 20.24
CA ASN A 323 10.47 -7.14 19.75
C ASN A 323 11.04 -6.88 18.35
N ASP A 324 10.70 -5.77 17.71
CA ASP A 324 11.32 -5.34 16.49
C ASP A 324 12.78 -4.93 16.75
N ARG A 325 13.65 -5.31 15.83
CA ARG A 325 15.07 -4.95 15.86
C ARG A 325 15.46 -4.27 14.56
N PRO A 326 15.08 -3.00 14.37
CA PRO A 326 15.58 -2.21 13.27
C PRO A 326 17.04 -1.79 13.53
N LEU A 327 17.87 -1.84 12.51
CA LEU A 327 19.20 -1.25 12.51
C LEU A 327 19.34 -0.36 11.29
N ILE A 328 20.14 0.69 11.42
CA ILE A 328 20.59 1.51 10.30
C ILE A 328 22.07 1.19 10.11
N ILE A 329 22.45 0.74 8.92
CA ILE A 329 23.82 0.34 8.60
C ILE A 329 24.43 1.27 7.56
N GLY A 330 25.68 1.70 7.83
CA GLY A 330 26.47 2.52 6.92
C GLY A 330 27.01 1.74 5.72
N GLN A 331 27.66 2.44 4.82
CA GLN A 331 28.31 1.82 3.65
C GLN A 331 29.45 0.85 4.01
N ASP A 332 30.01 0.99 5.20
CA ASP A 332 31.03 0.11 5.77
C ASP A 332 30.45 -1.15 6.44
N GLY A 333 29.11 -1.29 6.42
CA GLY A 333 28.39 -2.39 7.05
C GLY A 333 28.27 -2.29 8.57
N GLN A 334 28.69 -1.15 9.18
CA GLN A 334 28.57 -0.95 10.62
C GLN A 334 27.29 -0.21 10.99
N PRO A 335 26.73 -0.45 12.20
CA PRO A 335 25.59 0.31 12.70
C PRO A 335 25.90 1.80 12.80
N CYS A 336 25.00 2.63 12.25
CA CYS A 336 25.04 4.09 12.35
C CYS A 336 24.61 4.57 13.74
N ALA A 337 25.16 5.71 14.17
CA ALA A 337 24.66 6.43 15.34
C ALA A 337 23.32 7.13 15.04
N ASP A 338 22.61 7.55 16.10
CA ASP A 338 21.40 8.35 15.93
C ASP A 338 21.71 9.65 15.20
N GLY A 339 20.90 9.99 14.21
CA GLY A 339 21.09 11.14 13.32
C GLY A 339 21.91 10.85 12.06
N GLU A 340 22.56 9.71 11.95
CA GLU A 340 23.30 9.30 10.75
C GLU A 340 22.39 8.51 9.79
N GLU A 341 22.59 8.73 8.48
CA GLU A 341 21.86 8.04 7.42
C GLU A 341 22.55 6.75 7.01
N GLY A 342 21.74 5.69 6.82
CA GLY A 342 22.21 4.43 6.30
C GLY A 342 21.06 3.56 5.81
N GLU A 343 21.36 2.33 5.37
CA GLU A 343 20.33 1.37 4.99
C GLU A 343 19.58 0.89 6.22
N LEU A 344 18.25 0.94 6.15
CA LEU A 344 17.39 0.32 7.16
C LEU A 344 17.34 -1.19 6.94
N ILE A 345 17.77 -1.97 7.93
CA ILE A 345 17.61 -3.42 7.97
C ILE A 345 16.70 -3.81 9.14
N TRP A 346 16.01 -4.93 9.02
CA TRP A 346 14.94 -5.26 9.97
C TRP A 346 14.90 -6.73 10.36
N LYS A 347 14.64 -6.98 11.63
CA LYS A 347 14.27 -8.28 12.17
C LYS A 347 13.14 -8.09 13.16
N GLY A 348 12.09 -8.91 13.08
CA GLY A 348 10.94 -8.74 13.97
C GLY A 348 9.92 -9.88 13.88
N PRO A 349 8.96 -9.93 14.81
CA PRO A 349 8.05 -11.07 14.97
C PRO A 349 7.04 -11.23 13.82
N TYR A 350 6.76 -10.16 13.09
CA TYR A 350 5.79 -10.17 11.98
C TYR A 350 6.43 -10.02 10.59
N LEU A 351 7.76 -10.03 10.52
CA LEU A 351 8.49 -10.10 9.25
C LEU A 351 8.23 -11.44 8.56
N MET A 352 8.16 -11.45 7.23
CA MET A 352 8.10 -12.69 6.46
C MET A 352 9.36 -13.53 6.66
N SER A 353 9.26 -14.83 6.49
CA SER A 353 10.41 -15.76 6.52
C SER A 353 11.10 -15.91 5.16
N GLY A 354 10.53 -15.35 4.10
CA GLY A 354 11.04 -15.43 2.72
C GLY A 354 9.91 -15.27 1.71
N TYR A 355 10.27 -15.15 0.43
CA TYR A 355 9.31 -15.06 -0.67
C TYR A 355 8.76 -16.45 -1.05
N TYR A 356 7.50 -16.48 -1.44
CA TYR A 356 6.80 -17.72 -1.77
C TYR A 356 7.42 -18.41 -3.01
N GLU A 357 7.94 -19.62 -2.81
CA GLU A 357 8.62 -20.42 -3.86
C GLU A 357 9.70 -19.64 -4.64
N ASP A 358 10.41 -18.73 -3.96
CA ASP A 358 11.49 -17.92 -4.55
C ASP A 358 12.69 -17.85 -3.58
N GLU A 359 13.43 -18.94 -3.51
CA GLU A 359 14.61 -19.07 -2.66
C GLU A 359 15.72 -18.09 -3.06
N TYR A 360 15.89 -17.86 -4.36
CA TYR A 360 16.90 -16.94 -4.87
C TYR A 360 16.69 -15.51 -4.35
N SER A 361 15.47 -15.00 -4.45
CA SER A 361 15.14 -13.69 -3.90
C SER A 361 15.22 -13.64 -2.38
N THR A 362 14.82 -14.74 -1.72
CA THR A 362 14.91 -14.86 -0.25
C THR A 362 16.35 -14.74 0.22
N LEU A 363 17.27 -15.54 -0.30
CA LEU A 363 18.68 -15.52 0.07
C LEU A 363 19.36 -14.15 -0.15
N ARG A 364 18.92 -13.38 -1.13
CA ARG A 364 19.45 -12.05 -1.42
C ARG A 364 18.87 -10.94 -0.57
N SER A 365 17.76 -11.19 0.11
CA SER A 365 17.06 -10.20 0.91
C SER A 365 17.34 -10.29 2.40
N PHE A 366 17.98 -11.38 2.84
CA PHE A 366 18.36 -11.59 4.24
C PHE A 366 19.86 -11.77 4.34
N ASP A 367 20.46 -11.20 5.38
CA ASP A 367 21.84 -11.45 5.73
C ASP A 367 22.02 -12.74 6.55
N SER A 368 23.27 -13.06 6.90
CA SER A 368 23.62 -14.25 7.69
C SER A 368 23.10 -14.21 9.13
N GLU A 369 22.75 -13.03 9.64
CA GLU A 369 22.18 -12.83 10.98
C GLU A 369 20.63 -12.86 10.96
N GLY A 370 20.02 -12.93 9.77
CA GLY A 370 18.59 -13.00 9.55
C GLY A 370 17.92 -11.63 9.55
N PHE A 371 18.65 -10.54 9.31
CA PHE A 371 18.07 -9.23 9.03
C PHE A 371 17.63 -9.15 7.57
N TYR A 372 16.45 -8.60 7.36
CA TYR A 372 15.93 -8.27 6.04
C TYR A 372 16.48 -6.91 5.60
N HIS A 373 17.10 -6.87 4.43
CA HIS A 373 17.58 -5.66 3.79
C HIS A 373 16.46 -4.97 3.03
N THR A 374 16.02 -3.80 3.54
CA THR A 374 14.86 -3.09 2.95
C THR A 374 15.22 -2.41 1.62
N GLY A 375 16.48 -2.07 1.43
CA GLY A 375 16.93 -1.21 0.35
C GLY A 375 16.46 0.25 0.49
N ASP A 376 15.91 0.63 1.63
CA ASP A 376 15.49 1.99 1.94
C ASP A 376 16.51 2.66 2.88
N LEU A 377 16.79 3.95 2.64
CA LEU A 377 17.62 4.77 3.49
C LEU A 377 16.79 5.43 4.59
N ALA A 378 17.34 5.47 5.78
CA ALA A 378 16.67 6.05 6.93
C ALA A 378 17.64 6.72 7.90
N VAL A 379 17.08 7.60 8.73
CA VAL A 379 17.71 8.18 9.91
C VAL A 379 16.84 7.85 11.11
N ARG A 380 17.45 7.48 12.24
CA ARG A 380 16.77 7.33 13.52
C ARG A 380 17.07 8.55 14.40
N ASP A 381 16.03 9.14 14.98
CA ASP A 381 16.24 10.21 15.96
C ASP A 381 16.56 9.64 17.37
N PRO A 382 17.05 10.46 18.31
CA PRO A 382 17.35 10.01 19.67
C PRO A 382 16.15 9.49 20.47
N CYS A 383 14.91 9.78 20.01
CA CYS A 383 13.67 9.28 20.61
C CYS A 383 13.22 7.95 20.00
N GLY A 384 13.97 7.43 19.00
CA GLY A 384 13.68 6.15 18.35
C GLY A 384 12.73 6.22 17.15
N ASN A 385 12.32 7.43 16.70
CA ASN A 385 11.52 7.57 15.51
C ASN A 385 12.39 7.43 14.25
N PHE A 386 11.81 6.84 13.21
CA PHE A 386 12.45 6.67 11.91
C PHE A 386 11.96 7.73 10.92
N LYS A 387 12.89 8.27 10.18
CA LYS A 387 12.65 9.12 9.01
C LYS A 387 13.24 8.45 7.80
N ILE A 388 12.40 8.08 6.85
CA ILE A 388 12.85 7.53 5.56
C ILE A 388 13.32 8.67 4.69
N THR A 389 14.56 8.58 4.23
CA THR A 389 15.23 9.64 3.46
C THR A 389 15.30 9.32 1.97
N GLY A 390 15.35 8.02 1.60
CA GLY A 390 15.42 7.61 0.21
C GLY A 390 15.43 6.09 0.01
N ARG A 391 15.91 5.68 -1.17
CA ARG A 391 16.14 4.28 -1.52
C ARG A 391 17.53 4.07 -2.06
N LEU A 392 18.22 3.00 -1.64
CA LEU A 392 19.52 2.62 -2.17
C LEU A 392 19.51 2.48 -3.70
N LYS A 393 18.42 1.96 -4.26
CA LYS A 393 18.26 1.79 -5.72
C LYS A 393 17.94 3.08 -6.47
N ASN A 394 17.68 4.17 -5.77
CA ASN A 394 17.40 5.50 -6.35
C ASN A 394 18.51 6.52 -5.99
N THR A 395 19.64 6.04 -5.51
CA THR A 395 20.85 6.84 -5.38
C THR A 395 21.47 7.05 -6.76
N ILE A 396 21.97 8.25 -6.98
CA ILE A 396 22.68 8.64 -8.19
C ILE A 396 24.16 8.77 -7.83
N ASN A 397 25.03 8.06 -8.57
CA ASN A 397 26.48 8.20 -8.42
C ASN A 397 27.02 9.01 -9.59
N ARG A 398 27.13 10.32 -9.39
CA ARG A 398 27.58 11.26 -10.40
C ARG A 398 29.02 11.70 -10.14
N GLY A 399 29.95 11.21 -10.96
CA GLY A 399 31.36 11.59 -10.85
C GLY A 399 32.01 11.21 -9.52
N GLY A 400 31.55 10.14 -8.86
CA GLY A 400 32.03 9.68 -7.57
C GLY A 400 31.25 10.22 -6.36
N GLU A 401 30.38 11.21 -6.58
CA GLU A 401 29.49 11.73 -5.53
C GLU A 401 28.14 10.97 -5.56
N THR A 402 27.76 10.40 -4.41
CA THR A 402 26.53 9.63 -4.26
C THR A 402 25.50 10.44 -3.49
N PHE A 403 24.26 10.54 -4.01
CA PHE A 403 23.17 11.26 -3.37
C PHE A 403 21.81 10.66 -3.71
N SER A 404 20.80 10.95 -2.88
CA SER A 404 19.41 10.52 -3.11
C SER A 404 18.76 11.35 -4.21
N ALA A 405 18.12 10.69 -5.16
CA ALA A 405 17.30 11.35 -6.17
C ALA A 405 16.11 12.08 -5.54
N GLU A 406 15.54 11.53 -4.47
CA GLU A 406 14.42 12.11 -3.73
C GLU A 406 14.78 13.46 -3.09
N ASP A 407 16.05 13.68 -2.68
CA ASP A 407 16.47 14.99 -2.17
C ASP A 407 16.35 16.07 -3.24
N VAL A 408 16.77 15.71 -4.47
CA VAL A 408 16.67 16.63 -5.62
C VAL A 408 15.20 16.85 -6.00
N GLU A 409 14.38 15.80 -5.99
CA GLU A 409 12.94 15.90 -6.22
C GLU A 409 12.27 16.81 -5.20
N ALA A 410 12.58 16.62 -3.90
CA ALA A 410 12.02 17.45 -2.84
C ALA A 410 12.36 18.93 -3.05
N SER A 411 13.61 19.21 -3.43
CA SER A 411 14.06 20.58 -3.71
C SER A 411 13.38 21.18 -4.95
N LEU A 412 13.21 20.40 -6.01
CA LEU A 412 12.56 20.85 -7.24
C LEU A 412 11.05 21.10 -7.05
N ARG A 413 10.38 20.36 -6.16
CA ARG A 413 8.96 20.60 -5.83
C ARG A 413 8.71 21.96 -5.17
N GLU A 414 9.75 22.60 -4.63
CA GLU A 414 9.64 23.95 -4.08
C GLU A 414 9.72 25.06 -5.15
N MET A 415 10.16 24.71 -6.37
CA MET A 415 10.24 25.67 -7.47
C MET A 415 8.83 26.04 -7.97
N PRO A 416 8.49 27.33 -8.03
CA PRO A 416 7.19 27.78 -8.54
C PRO A 416 6.91 27.24 -9.95
N GLY A 417 5.70 26.74 -10.17
CA GLY A 417 5.28 26.19 -11.46
C GLY A 417 5.56 24.70 -11.66
N ILE A 418 6.33 24.06 -10.80
CA ILE A 418 6.49 22.59 -10.80
C ILE A 418 5.34 21.96 -10.03
N VAL A 419 4.57 21.11 -10.71
CA VAL A 419 3.44 20.36 -10.15
C VAL A 419 3.90 19.02 -9.62
N ASP A 420 4.73 18.30 -10.41
CA ASP A 420 5.31 17.03 -10.00
C ASP A 420 6.68 16.82 -10.65
N VAL A 421 7.52 15.99 -10.03
CA VAL A 421 8.87 15.73 -10.49
C VAL A 421 9.34 14.33 -10.10
N ALA A 422 10.04 13.68 -11.02
CA ALA A 422 10.79 12.46 -10.77
C ALA A 422 12.25 12.65 -11.21
N VAL A 423 13.19 12.19 -10.41
CA VAL A 423 14.62 12.28 -10.70
C VAL A 423 15.22 10.88 -10.73
N CYS A 424 16.11 10.62 -11.66
CA CYS A 424 16.87 9.36 -11.69
C CYS A 424 18.25 9.53 -12.33
N GLY A 425 19.14 8.61 -12.01
CA GLY A 425 20.43 8.45 -12.71
C GLY A 425 20.20 7.83 -14.09
N ILE A 426 20.86 8.39 -15.09
CA ILE A 426 20.97 7.82 -16.45
C ILE A 426 22.44 7.57 -16.76
N PRO A 427 22.79 6.46 -17.46
CA PRO A 427 24.19 6.13 -17.75
C PRO A 427 24.90 7.26 -18.51
N ASP A 428 26.13 7.59 -18.09
CA ASP A 428 27.02 8.54 -18.74
C ASP A 428 28.47 8.03 -18.74
N GLN A 429 29.17 8.15 -19.88
CA GLN A 429 30.54 7.63 -20.02
C GLN A 429 31.57 8.39 -19.16
N ALA A 430 31.36 9.67 -18.90
CA ALA A 430 32.32 10.52 -18.20
C ALA A 430 32.07 10.56 -16.68
N LEU A 431 30.79 10.55 -16.29
CA LEU A 431 30.39 10.74 -14.89
C LEU A 431 29.90 9.44 -14.22
N GLY A 432 29.86 8.32 -14.95
CA GLY A 432 29.20 7.11 -14.51
C GLY A 432 27.68 7.23 -14.66
N GLU A 433 27.08 8.20 -13.98
CA GLU A 433 25.68 8.59 -14.14
C GLU A 433 25.52 10.11 -14.26
N LYS A 434 24.50 10.52 -15.02
CA LYS A 434 23.98 11.89 -15.07
C LYS A 434 22.62 11.96 -14.40
N THR A 435 22.34 13.09 -13.76
CA THR A 435 21.03 13.36 -13.13
C THR A 435 20.03 13.81 -14.19
N CYS A 436 18.93 13.08 -14.35
CA CYS A 436 17.82 13.44 -15.21
C CYS A 436 16.58 13.74 -14.37
N ALA A 437 15.99 14.93 -14.56
CA ALA A 437 14.74 15.34 -13.94
C ALA A 437 13.61 15.32 -14.99
N PHE A 438 12.52 14.59 -14.67
CA PHE A 438 11.27 14.60 -15.42
C PHE A 438 10.29 15.48 -14.67
N ILE A 439 9.78 16.53 -15.34
CA ILE A 439 9.01 17.59 -14.69
C ILE A 439 7.62 17.71 -15.32
N VAL A 440 6.61 17.79 -14.47
CA VAL A 440 5.26 18.23 -14.81
C VAL A 440 5.10 19.66 -14.29
N CYS A 441 4.69 20.59 -15.12
CA CYS A 441 4.54 22.00 -14.75
C CYS A 441 3.16 22.55 -15.10
N SER A 442 2.73 23.56 -14.32
CA SER A 442 1.57 24.39 -14.61
C SER A 442 2.05 25.71 -15.23
N GLY A 443 1.87 25.88 -16.53
CA GLY A 443 2.33 27.07 -17.25
C GLY A 443 3.64 26.86 -18.01
N ASP A 444 4.47 27.90 -18.11
CA ASP A 444 5.73 27.84 -18.87
C ASP A 444 6.72 26.86 -18.26
N ALA A 445 7.24 25.96 -19.11
CA ALA A 445 8.18 24.97 -18.67
C ALA A 445 9.54 25.59 -18.31
N PRO A 446 10.09 25.29 -17.11
CA PRO A 446 11.41 25.79 -16.75
C PRO A 446 12.48 25.13 -17.63
N ASN A 447 13.49 25.87 -18.01
CA ASN A 447 14.66 25.33 -18.68
C ASN A 447 15.73 24.86 -17.67
N LEU A 448 16.73 24.13 -18.17
CA LEU A 448 17.78 23.57 -17.33
C LEU A 448 18.55 24.65 -16.54
N GLU A 449 18.75 25.83 -17.14
CA GLU A 449 19.49 26.93 -16.52
C GLU A 449 18.71 27.55 -15.34
N SER A 450 17.41 27.82 -15.53
CA SER A 450 16.53 28.33 -14.45
C SER A 450 16.39 27.33 -13.28
N ILE A 451 16.36 26.04 -13.57
CA ILE A 451 16.35 24.99 -12.55
C ILE A 451 17.65 24.98 -11.73
N ARG A 452 18.80 25.08 -12.40
CA ARG A 452 20.10 25.12 -11.73
C ARG A 452 20.27 26.39 -10.93
N GLU A 453 19.82 27.52 -11.45
CA GLU A 453 19.81 28.80 -10.72
C GLU A 453 18.95 28.71 -9.46
N PHE A 454 17.75 28.16 -9.57
CA PHE A 454 16.86 27.93 -8.43
C PHE A 454 17.53 27.05 -7.36
N LEU A 455 18.10 25.91 -7.74
CA LEU A 455 18.78 24.99 -6.82
C LEU A 455 19.99 25.63 -6.17
N ASN A 456 20.76 26.45 -6.89
CA ASN A 456 21.85 27.24 -6.32
C ASN A 456 21.36 28.23 -5.28
N ASN A 457 20.26 28.94 -5.56
CA ASN A 457 19.71 29.95 -4.67
C ASN A 457 19.20 29.36 -3.34
N ILE A 458 18.71 28.12 -3.34
CA ILE A 458 18.32 27.39 -2.13
C ILE A 458 19.47 26.57 -1.51
N GLY A 459 20.69 26.68 -2.04
CA GLY A 459 21.91 26.12 -1.45
C GLY A 459 22.16 24.63 -1.75
N ILE A 460 21.55 24.07 -2.79
CA ILE A 460 21.80 22.69 -3.20
C ILE A 460 23.15 22.57 -3.91
N ALA A 461 23.96 21.59 -3.48
CA ALA A 461 25.28 21.38 -4.03
C ALA A 461 25.24 21.10 -5.56
N PRO A 462 26.16 21.69 -6.37
CA PRO A 462 26.13 21.59 -7.83
C PRO A 462 26.18 20.17 -8.39
N PHE A 463 26.80 19.22 -7.69
CA PHE A 463 26.84 17.82 -8.14
C PHE A 463 25.48 17.13 -8.11
N LYS A 464 24.50 17.65 -7.34
CA LYS A 464 23.12 17.16 -7.28
C LYS A 464 22.22 17.76 -8.37
N HIS A 465 22.70 18.81 -9.06
CA HIS A 465 21.87 19.49 -10.07
C HIS A 465 21.61 18.60 -11.27
N PRO A 466 20.41 18.67 -11.87
CA PRO A 466 20.10 17.96 -13.10
C PRO A 466 21.07 18.31 -14.24
N ASP A 467 21.50 17.28 -14.98
CA ASP A 467 22.22 17.42 -16.24
C ASP A 467 21.28 17.44 -17.43
N ARG A 468 20.08 16.87 -17.24
CA ARG A 468 19.02 16.79 -18.26
C ARG A 468 17.66 17.04 -17.62
N VAL A 469 16.79 17.73 -18.35
CA VAL A 469 15.41 17.98 -17.98
C VAL A 469 14.49 17.52 -19.09
N GLU A 470 13.46 16.80 -18.74
CA GLU A 470 12.43 16.29 -19.63
C GLU A 470 11.07 16.76 -19.12
N ILE A 471 10.38 17.55 -19.94
CA ILE A 471 9.03 17.99 -19.62
C ILE A 471 8.03 16.89 -20.00
N ARG A 472 7.09 16.63 -19.11
CA ARG A 472 6.02 15.64 -19.30
C ARG A 472 4.66 16.26 -18.97
N GLU A 473 3.62 15.80 -19.63
CA GLU A 473 2.24 16.15 -19.26
C GLU A 473 1.83 15.44 -17.97
N LEU A 474 2.26 14.18 -17.81
CA LEU A 474 2.04 13.34 -16.63
C LEU A 474 3.24 12.43 -16.42
N LEU A 475 3.54 12.11 -15.17
CA LEU A 475 4.49 11.06 -14.83
C LEU A 475 3.78 9.69 -14.89
N PRO A 476 4.38 8.68 -15.55
CA PRO A 476 3.82 7.33 -15.58
C PRO A 476 3.79 6.74 -14.18
N LEU A 477 2.70 6.05 -13.85
CA LEU A 477 2.51 5.39 -12.56
C LEU A 477 2.50 3.88 -12.72
N THR A 478 3.07 3.20 -11.75
CA THR A 478 2.91 1.76 -11.59
C THR A 478 1.46 1.42 -11.21
N PRO A 479 1.01 0.15 -11.32
CA PRO A 479 -0.33 -0.26 -10.90
C PRO A 479 -0.70 0.06 -9.44
N ILE A 480 0.31 0.31 -8.60
CA ILE A 480 0.14 0.69 -7.18
C ILE A 480 0.26 2.20 -6.94
N GLY A 481 0.20 3.02 -7.99
CA GLY A 481 0.21 4.48 -7.88
C GLY A 481 1.57 5.13 -7.58
N LYS A 482 2.68 4.41 -7.70
CA LYS A 482 4.05 4.96 -7.60
C LYS A 482 4.56 5.38 -8.98
N ILE A 483 5.45 6.38 -9.03
CA ILE A 483 6.10 6.79 -10.29
C ILE A 483 6.91 5.61 -10.87
N ASP A 484 6.68 5.31 -12.14
CA ASP A 484 7.40 4.27 -12.88
C ASP A 484 8.69 4.83 -13.49
N LEU A 485 9.78 4.79 -12.71
CA LEU A 485 11.10 5.25 -13.14
C LEU A 485 11.66 4.45 -14.33
N ASN A 486 11.25 3.18 -14.49
CA ASN A 486 11.71 2.37 -15.62
C ASN A 486 11.06 2.83 -16.93
N ALA A 487 9.75 3.12 -16.88
CA ALA A 487 9.06 3.72 -18.03
C ALA A 487 9.68 5.07 -18.39
N LEU A 488 10.01 5.92 -17.41
CA LEU A 488 10.68 7.20 -17.65
C LEU A 488 12.06 7.01 -18.27
N LYS A 489 12.94 6.16 -17.70
CA LYS A 489 14.27 5.87 -18.26
C LYS A 489 14.21 5.32 -19.69
N THR A 490 13.22 4.49 -19.98
CA THR A 490 13.03 3.92 -21.33
C THR A 490 12.59 4.98 -22.35
N SER A 491 11.84 5.99 -21.92
CA SER A 491 11.31 7.05 -22.78
C SER A 491 12.37 8.03 -23.33
N ILE A 492 13.60 7.98 -22.81
CA ILE A 492 14.71 8.88 -23.17
C ILE A 492 15.89 8.16 -23.85
N ARG A 493 15.75 6.86 -24.11
CA ARG A 493 16.73 6.07 -24.86
C ARG A 493 16.64 6.31 -26.35
#